data_33d8f80e95c9936e2420c37cffd81902
#
_entry.id   33d8f80e95c9936e2420c37cffd81902
#
_cell.length_a   1.000
_cell.length_b   1.000
_cell.length_c   1.000
_cell.angle_alpha   90.00
_cell.angle_beta   90.00
_cell.angle_gamma   90.00
#
_symmetry.space_group_name_H-M   'P 1'
#
loop_
_entity.id
_entity.type
_entity.pdbx_description
1 polymer ?
#
loop_
_entity_poly.entity_id
_entity_poly.type
_entity_poly.pdbx_seq_one_letter_code
_entity_poly.pdbx_strand_id
1 'polypeptide(L)'
;MTQTRRMQVLRAVVEDYIRSQEPVGSSALIARHNLKVSSATIRKDMAALEDEGFLTQPHTSAGRVPTERGYRYFVDSLSQLVPLAEPQRETIRTLLDGSVNLQDALQRSARLLARFTGQVAVVASPALSKARLWHLEVIAVSSTSLLAVVVTDTGRVAQHILTVPHLPDGRHLQEFCDAVNAHCSTQTLRHAARTIRTMHADETHADLKGLPNRLADAFETMADEERTNELFVAGVSTLAHQHDSVQDLTPLFDALEERAVLMHLMSQLSTAGDANGVGVAIGSETNNPDLAHAAVVSGGYGRTTPYGGPDAVDKTGEEPIAFVGSIGPTHMNYEIAMAAVHAVARYLTALISNNDMEVTR
;
A
#
# COMPACT_ATOMS: atom_id res chain seq x y z
N MET A 1 -4.25 6.80 -39.26
CA MET A 1 -5.34 5.81 -39.22
C MET A 1 -4.87 4.37 -38.99
N THR A 2 -3.81 3.87 -39.64
CA THR A 2 -3.36 2.47 -39.48
C THR A 2 -2.79 2.19 -38.06
N GLN A 3 -2.02 3.10 -37.49
CA GLN A 3 -1.42 2.96 -36.14
C GLN A 3 -2.49 2.95 -35.01
N THR A 4 -3.47 3.84 -35.10
CA THR A 4 -4.59 3.89 -34.13
C THR A 4 -5.37 2.57 -34.12
N ARG A 5 -5.60 1.98 -35.30
CA ARG A 5 -6.29 0.68 -35.41
C ARG A 5 -5.45 -0.46 -34.83
N ARG A 6 -4.13 -0.51 -35.08
CA ARG A 6 -3.27 -1.54 -34.49
C ARG A 6 -3.31 -1.50 -32.96
N MET A 7 -3.30 -0.31 -32.38
CA MET A 7 -3.40 -0.17 -30.93
C MET A 7 -4.78 -0.59 -30.40
N GLN A 8 -5.87 -0.39 -31.17
CA GLN A 8 -7.18 -0.96 -30.83
C GLN A 8 -7.17 -2.50 -30.90
N VAL A 9 -6.49 -3.09 -31.90
CA VAL A 9 -6.32 -4.54 -31.98
C VAL A 9 -5.49 -5.07 -30.81
N LEU A 10 -4.39 -4.40 -30.44
CA LEU A 10 -3.59 -4.77 -29.28
C LEU A 10 -4.44 -4.76 -27.99
N ARG A 11 -5.16 -3.68 -27.75
CA ARG A 11 -6.06 -3.57 -26.60
C ARG A 11 -7.06 -4.73 -26.55
N ALA A 12 -7.72 -5.02 -27.67
CA ALA A 12 -8.68 -6.11 -27.76
C ALA A 12 -8.03 -7.50 -27.51
N VAL A 13 -6.79 -7.72 -27.99
CA VAL A 13 -6.04 -8.96 -27.71
C VAL A 13 -5.74 -9.07 -26.21
N VAL A 14 -5.28 -7.99 -25.58
CA VAL A 14 -4.97 -7.99 -24.14
C VAL A 14 -6.23 -8.24 -23.32
N GLU A 15 -7.34 -7.55 -23.61
CA GLU A 15 -8.62 -7.73 -22.91
C GLU A 15 -9.15 -9.17 -23.03
N ASP A 16 -9.09 -9.76 -24.24
CA ASP A 16 -9.53 -11.14 -24.47
C ASP A 16 -8.62 -12.15 -23.76
N TYR A 17 -7.29 -11.95 -23.81
CA TYR A 17 -6.34 -12.84 -23.17
C TYR A 17 -6.45 -12.80 -21.63
N ILE A 18 -6.60 -11.62 -21.02
CA ILE A 18 -6.86 -11.49 -19.59
C ILE A 18 -8.10 -12.28 -19.17
N ARG A 19 -9.14 -12.29 -20.02
CA ARG A 19 -10.41 -12.96 -19.73
C ARG A 19 -10.35 -14.47 -19.90
N SER A 20 -9.72 -14.96 -20.97
CA SER A 20 -9.76 -16.37 -21.36
C SER A 20 -8.50 -17.15 -21.02
N GLN A 21 -7.36 -16.46 -20.85
CA GLN A 21 -6.02 -17.04 -20.71
C GLN A 21 -5.64 -17.98 -21.87
N GLU A 22 -6.35 -17.85 -22.99
CA GLU A 22 -6.10 -18.62 -24.22
C GLU A 22 -5.55 -17.72 -25.33
N PRO A 23 -4.64 -18.23 -26.18
CA PRO A 23 -4.13 -17.46 -27.32
C PRO A 23 -5.25 -16.94 -28.22
N VAL A 24 -5.24 -15.65 -28.48
CA VAL A 24 -6.33 -14.95 -29.17
C VAL A 24 -6.19 -15.01 -30.67
N GLY A 25 -7.24 -15.52 -31.35
CA GLY A 25 -7.32 -15.60 -32.80
C GLY A 25 -8.04 -14.41 -33.43
N SER A 26 -7.68 -14.06 -34.68
CA SER A 26 -8.28 -12.93 -35.45
C SER A 26 -9.80 -13.04 -35.63
N SER A 27 -10.34 -14.25 -35.69
CA SER A 27 -11.80 -14.48 -35.83
C SER A 27 -12.54 -14.19 -34.51
N ALA A 28 -11.95 -14.56 -33.38
CA ALA A 28 -12.52 -14.28 -32.06
C ALA A 28 -12.63 -12.77 -31.80
N LEU A 29 -11.59 -12.01 -32.17
CA LEU A 29 -11.59 -10.54 -32.00
C LEU A 29 -12.73 -9.86 -32.76
N ILE A 30 -13.01 -10.30 -34.03
CA ILE A 30 -14.13 -9.74 -34.80
C ILE A 30 -15.47 -10.02 -34.09
N ALA A 31 -15.64 -11.25 -33.61
CA ALA A 31 -16.90 -11.67 -32.99
C ALA A 31 -17.19 -10.89 -31.69
N ARG A 32 -16.14 -10.55 -30.92
CA ARG A 32 -16.28 -9.95 -29.59
C ARG A 32 -16.20 -8.43 -29.57
N HIS A 33 -15.37 -7.81 -30.42
CA HIS A 33 -15.04 -6.38 -30.35
C HIS A 33 -15.62 -5.52 -31.47
N ASN A 34 -16.53 -6.02 -32.28
CA ASN A 34 -17.18 -5.29 -33.39
C ASN A 34 -16.19 -4.45 -34.24
N LEU A 35 -15.01 -5.01 -34.49
CA LEU A 35 -13.98 -4.36 -35.29
C LEU A 35 -14.47 -4.36 -36.78
N LYS A 36 -14.67 -3.15 -37.32
CA LYS A 36 -15.21 -2.95 -38.70
C LYS A 36 -14.18 -3.25 -39.79
N VAL A 37 -13.47 -4.37 -39.67
CA VAL A 37 -12.42 -4.81 -40.64
C VAL A 37 -12.46 -6.33 -40.84
N SER A 38 -11.84 -6.83 -41.90
CA SER A 38 -11.79 -8.25 -42.19
C SER A 38 -10.81 -9.00 -41.28
N SER A 39 -11.02 -10.31 -41.07
CA SER A 39 -10.10 -11.19 -40.33
C SER A 39 -8.68 -11.18 -40.92
N ALA A 40 -8.56 -11.07 -42.26
CA ALA A 40 -7.26 -10.93 -42.90
C ALA A 40 -6.53 -9.64 -42.51
N THR A 41 -7.27 -8.53 -42.40
CA THR A 41 -6.71 -7.25 -41.94
C THR A 41 -6.24 -7.34 -40.50
N ILE A 42 -7.05 -7.91 -39.60
CA ILE A 42 -6.65 -8.11 -38.17
C ILE A 42 -5.42 -9.00 -38.07
N ARG A 43 -5.36 -10.11 -38.86
CA ARG A 43 -4.18 -10.99 -38.86
C ARG A 43 -2.91 -10.24 -39.31
N LYS A 44 -3.01 -9.33 -40.28
CA LYS A 44 -1.90 -8.48 -40.69
C LYS A 44 -1.50 -7.50 -39.61
N ASP A 45 -2.47 -6.90 -38.91
CA ASP A 45 -2.19 -5.99 -37.79
C ASP A 45 -1.55 -6.74 -36.61
N MET A 46 -2.01 -7.97 -36.26
CA MET A 46 -1.42 -8.81 -35.25
C MET A 46 0.02 -9.22 -35.57
N ALA A 47 0.31 -9.55 -36.85
CA ALA A 47 1.68 -9.86 -37.31
C ALA A 47 2.61 -8.63 -37.15
N ALA A 48 2.12 -7.43 -37.50
CA ALA A 48 2.89 -6.21 -37.29
C ALA A 48 3.14 -5.90 -35.81
N LEU A 49 2.16 -6.16 -34.93
CA LEU A 49 2.32 -6.02 -33.46
C LEU A 49 3.29 -7.06 -32.90
N GLU A 50 3.38 -8.23 -33.50
CA GLU A 50 4.38 -9.24 -33.16
C GLU A 50 5.79 -8.79 -33.56
N ASP A 51 5.96 -8.30 -34.80
CA ASP A 51 7.23 -7.74 -35.31
C ASP A 51 7.68 -6.54 -34.41
N GLU A 52 6.74 -5.75 -33.91
CA GLU A 52 6.97 -4.63 -33.00
C GLU A 52 7.20 -5.08 -31.53
N GLY A 53 7.06 -6.39 -31.21
CA GLY A 53 7.30 -6.97 -29.90
C GLY A 53 6.20 -6.75 -28.87
N PHE A 54 4.99 -6.36 -29.25
CA PHE A 54 3.82 -6.24 -28.36
C PHE A 54 3.07 -7.56 -28.17
N LEU A 55 3.13 -8.44 -29.16
CA LEU A 55 2.52 -9.76 -29.15
C LEU A 55 3.56 -10.83 -29.43
N THR A 56 3.26 -12.07 -29.07
CA THR A 56 4.04 -13.25 -29.45
C THR A 56 3.12 -14.40 -29.80
N GLN A 57 3.62 -15.34 -30.61
CA GLN A 57 2.91 -16.56 -30.97
C GLN A 57 3.51 -17.74 -30.22
N PRO A 58 2.81 -18.37 -29.26
CA PRO A 58 3.36 -19.50 -28.50
C PRO A 58 3.69 -20.71 -29.38
N HIS A 59 2.84 -20.98 -30.40
CA HIS A 59 3.01 -22.08 -31.36
C HIS A 59 2.49 -21.68 -32.73
N THR A 60 3.04 -22.23 -33.80
CA THR A 60 2.77 -21.89 -35.20
C THR A 60 1.28 -21.89 -35.61
N SER A 61 0.44 -22.69 -34.95
CA SER A 61 -1.02 -22.75 -35.15
C SER A 61 -1.84 -22.01 -34.12
N ALA A 62 -1.19 -21.48 -33.06
CA ALA A 62 -1.89 -20.77 -32.01
C ALA A 62 -2.24 -19.33 -32.40
N GLY A 63 -3.17 -18.72 -31.67
CA GLY A 63 -3.40 -17.28 -31.71
C GLY A 63 -2.17 -16.48 -31.21
N ARG A 64 -2.39 -15.27 -30.81
CA ARG A 64 -1.34 -14.40 -30.22
C ARG A 64 -1.61 -14.19 -28.74
N VAL A 65 -0.52 -14.03 -27.99
CA VAL A 65 -0.55 -13.66 -26.56
C VAL A 65 0.22 -12.34 -26.36
N PRO A 66 -0.18 -11.50 -25.41
CA PRO A 66 0.55 -10.28 -25.10
C PRO A 66 1.94 -10.57 -24.51
N THR A 67 2.92 -9.73 -24.83
CA THR A 67 4.21 -9.66 -24.13
C THR A 67 4.12 -8.68 -22.94
N GLU A 68 5.14 -8.59 -22.09
CA GLU A 68 5.23 -7.56 -21.07
C GLU A 68 5.06 -6.15 -21.65
N ARG A 69 5.68 -5.89 -22.80
CA ARG A 69 5.53 -4.63 -23.55
C ARG A 69 4.10 -4.39 -24.01
N GLY A 70 3.38 -5.44 -24.38
CA GLY A 70 1.95 -5.38 -24.73
C GLY A 70 1.09 -5.00 -23.52
N TYR A 71 1.32 -5.62 -22.37
CA TYR A 71 0.64 -5.26 -21.12
C TYR A 71 0.98 -3.85 -20.67
N ARG A 72 2.26 -3.42 -20.74
CA ARG A 72 2.66 -2.05 -20.38
C ARG A 72 1.91 -1.02 -21.21
N TYR A 73 1.88 -1.19 -22.54
CA TYR A 73 1.12 -0.31 -23.41
C TYR A 73 -0.38 -0.26 -23.04
N PHE A 74 -0.96 -1.42 -22.73
CA PHE A 74 -2.35 -1.52 -22.29
C PHE A 74 -2.57 -0.71 -21.02
N VAL A 75 -1.76 -0.93 -19.98
CA VAL A 75 -1.84 -0.21 -18.70
C VAL A 75 -1.69 1.30 -18.91
N ASP A 76 -0.70 1.73 -19.69
CA ASP A 76 -0.45 3.16 -19.96
C ASP A 76 -1.62 3.80 -20.75
N SER A 77 -2.36 2.99 -21.52
CA SER A 77 -3.56 3.44 -22.24
C SER A 77 -4.79 3.61 -21.34
N LEU A 78 -4.77 3.09 -20.10
CA LEU A 78 -5.81 3.26 -19.09
C LEU A 78 -5.70 4.66 -18.46
N SER A 79 -5.75 5.71 -19.26
CA SER A 79 -5.54 7.12 -18.86
C SER A 79 -6.53 7.65 -17.83
N GLN A 80 -7.63 6.97 -17.63
CA GLN A 80 -8.61 7.24 -16.57
C GLN A 80 -9.00 5.93 -15.92
N LEU A 81 -8.78 5.82 -14.62
CA LEU A 81 -9.34 4.71 -13.85
C LEU A 81 -10.86 4.74 -13.97
N VAL A 82 -11.43 3.66 -14.48
CA VAL A 82 -12.88 3.48 -14.40
C VAL A 82 -13.23 3.31 -12.92
N PRO A 83 -13.96 4.25 -12.31
CA PRO A 83 -14.31 4.13 -10.90
C PRO A 83 -15.05 2.81 -10.66
N LEU A 84 -14.80 2.19 -9.51
CA LEU A 84 -15.60 1.04 -9.08
C LEU A 84 -17.09 1.39 -9.14
N ALA A 85 -17.91 0.43 -9.53
CA ALA A 85 -19.35 0.60 -9.53
C ALA A 85 -19.88 0.99 -8.13
N GLU A 86 -20.97 1.76 -8.07
CA GLU A 86 -21.54 2.25 -6.79
C GLU A 86 -21.73 1.14 -5.74
N PRO A 87 -22.27 -0.06 -6.10
CA PRO A 87 -22.39 -1.16 -5.14
C PRO A 87 -21.06 -1.63 -4.55
N GLN A 88 -19.98 -1.57 -5.33
CA GLN A 88 -18.65 -1.94 -4.86
C GLN A 88 -18.08 -0.89 -3.91
N ARG A 89 -18.27 0.40 -4.20
CA ARG A 89 -17.89 1.51 -3.32
C ARG A 89 -18.64 1.47 -2.00
N GLU A 90 -19.94 1.19 -2.03
CA GLU A 90 -20.75 1.03 -0.83
C GLU A 90 -20.33 -0.19 0.00
N THR A 91 -19.94 -1.29 -0.66
CA THR A 91 -19.37 -2.45 0.02
C THR A 91 -18.08 -2.11 0.75
N ILE A 92 -17.17 -1.31 0.11
CA ILE A 92 -15.93 -0.84 0.75
C ILE A 92 -16.28 -0.03 2.00
N ARG A 93 -17.16 0.95 1.88
CA ARG A 93 -17.57 1.82 2.99
C ARG A 93 -18.15 0.98 4.14
N THR A 94 -19.19 0.19 3.89
CA THR A 94 -19.89 -0.59 4.91
C THR A 94 -18.97 -1.58 5.66
N LEU A 95 -18.04 -2.24 4.94
CA LEU A 95 -17.14 -3.21 5.56
C LEU A 95 -16.03 -2.56 6.37
N LEU A 96 -15.62 -1.36 6.00
CA LEU A 96 -14.50 -0.67 6.65
C LEU A 96 -14.98 0.29 7.75
N ASP A 97 -16.16 0.90 7.65
CA ASP A 97 -16.74 1.76 8.69
C ASP A 97 -17.02 1.02 10.01
N GLY A 98 -17.16 -0.33 9.96
CA GLY A 98 -17.30 -1.17 11.15
C GLY A 98 -15.97 -1.57 11.81
N SER A 99 -14.86 -0.95 11.47
CA SER A 99 -13.54 -1.28 12.02
C SER A 99 -13.39 -0.74 13.45
N VAL A 100 -12.89 -1.59 14.35
CA VAL A 100 -12.73 -1.24 15.78
C VAL A 100 -11.48 -0.37 16.01
N ASN A 101 -10.45 -0.56 15.18
CA ASN A 101 -9.18 0.17 15.25
C ASN A 101 -8.51 0.14 13.87
N LEU A 102 -7.37 0.86 13.74
CA LEU A 102 -6.63 0.92 12.48
C LEU A 102 -6.16 -0.46 11.99
N GLN A 103 -5.67 -1.32 12.87
CA GLN A 103 -5.22 -2.67 12.50
C GLN A 103 -6.36 -3.50 11.87
N ASP A 104 -7.55 -3.46 12.47
CA ASP A 104 -8.74 -4.14 11.93
C ASP A 104 -9.13 -3.57 10.56
N ALA A 105 -9.07 -2.23 10.40
CA ALA A 105 -9.31 -1.57 9.11
C ALA A 105 -8.33 -2.03 8.03
N LEU A 106 -7.04 -2.11 8.34
CA LEU A 106 -5.99 -2.56 7.40
C LEU A 106 -6.18 -4.03 7.02
N GLN A 107 -6.48 -4.89 8.02
CA GLN A 107 -6.73 -6.31 7.76
C GLN A 107 -7.99 -6.54 6.92
N ARG A 108 -9.08 -5.81 7.19
CA ARG A 108 -10.31 -5.85 6.38
C ARG A 108 -10.04 -5.35 4.97
N SER A 109 -9.27 -4.27 4.83
CA SER A 109 -8.88 -3.72 3.53
C SER A 109 -8.12 -4.74 2.68
N ALA A 110 -7.16 -5.47 3.25
CA ALA A 110 -6.45 -6.53 2.55
C ALA A 110 -7.40 -7.64 2.06
N ARG A 111 -8.29 -8.12 2.94
CA ARG A 111 -9.28 -9.15 2.57
C ARG A 111 -10.24 -8.67 1.48
N LEU A 112 -10.70 -7.44 1.58
CA LEU A 112 -11.62 -6.85 0.63
C LEU A 112 -10.98 -6.68 -0.75
N LEU A 113 -9.74 -6.15 -0.79
CA LEU A 113 -8.97 -5.98 -2.01
C LEU A 113 -8.70 -7.33 -2.70
N ALA A 114 -8.31 -8.36 -1.94
CA ALA A 114 -8.12 -9.70 -2.47
C ALA A 114 -9.41 -10.28 -3.09
N ARG A 115 -10.57 -10.03 -2.47
CA ARG A 115 -11.86 -10.48 -3.01
C ARG A 115 -12.26 -9.77 -4.30
N PHE A 116 -11.98 -8.48 -4.43
CA PHE A 116 -12.31 -7.72 -5.65
C PHE A 116 -11.39 -8.04 -6.81
N THR A 117 -10.10 -8.20 -6.52
CA THR A 117 -9.09 -8.42 -7.55
C THR A 117 -8.93 -9.90 -7.92
N GLY A 118 -9.29 -10.82 -7.01
CA GLY A 118 -8.96 -12.24 -7.13
C GLY A 118 -7.46 -12.53 -6.95
N GLN A 119 -6.68 -11.52 -6.54
CA GLN A 119 -5.23 -11.56 -6.44
C GLN A 119 -4.76 -11.51 -4.98
N VAL A 120 -3.46 -11.65 -4.75
CA VAL A 120 -2.88 -11.36 -3.44
C VAL A 120 -2.95 -9.86 -3.18
N ALA A 121 -3.51 -9.49 -2.04
CA ALA A 121 -3.54 -8.12 -1.57
C ALA A 121 -2.55 -7.91 -0.43
N VAL A 122 -1.88 -6.77 -0.45
CA VAL A 122 -0.91 -6.36 0.57
C VAL A 122 -1.25 -4.96 1.02
N VAL A 123 -1.38 -4.78 2.34
CA VAL A 123 -1.61 -3.47 2.96
C VAL A 123 -0.53 -3.26 4.02
N ALA A 124 0.27 -2.22 3.88
CA ALA A 124 1.28 -1.86 4.87
C ALA A 124 0.67 -1.00 5.97
N SER A 125 1.07 -1.23 7.22
CA SER A 125 0.76 -0.30 8.32
C SER A 125 1.56 1.00 8.15
N PRO A 126 1.01 2.17 8.55
CA PRO A 126 1.79 3.42 8.61
C PRO A 126 3.05 3.26 9.45
N ALA A 127 4.16 3.77 8.93
CA ALA A 127 5.45 3.69 9.60
C ALA A 127 5.48 4.61 10.83
N LEU A 128 5.92 4.08 11.99
CA LEU A 128 6.04 4.88 13.22
C LEU A 128 7.08 6.01 13.08
N SER A 129 8.10 5.85 12.24
CA SER A 129 9.10 6.90 11.98
C SER A 129 8.55 8.15 11.31
N LYS A 130 7.50 7.98 10.50
CA LYS A 130 6.78 9.08 9.84
C LYS A 130 5.59 9.58 10.67
N ALA A 131 5.17 8.82 11.68
CA ALA A 131 4.07 9.16 12.57
C ALA A 131 4.49 10.23 13.59
N ARG A 132 3.53 11.05 14.01
CA ARG A 132 3.73 12.11 15.00
C ARG A 132 3.11 11.70 16.31
N LEU A 133 3.73 12.08 17.43
CA LEU A 133 3.16 11.89 18.74
C LEU A 133 1.84 12.66 18.84
N TRP A 134 0.78 11.96 19.15
CA TRP A 134 -0.51 12.54 19.51
C TRP A 134 -0.67 12.62 21.02
N HIS A 135 -0.48 11.48 21.71
CA HIS A 135 -0.62 11.40 23.17
C HIS A 135 0.31 10.33 23.75
N LEU A 136 0.87 10.63 24.90
CA LEU A 136 1.65 9.71 25.73
C LEU A 136 0.94 9.50 27.06
N GLU A 137 0.82 8.24 27.47
CA GLU A 137 0.43 7.84 28.82
C GLU A 137 1.47 6.88 29.37
N VAL A 138 1.83 7.01 30.64
CA VAL A 138 2.76 6.10 31.32
C VAL A 138 2.09 5.52 32.56
N ILE A 139 1.94 4.20 32.59
CA ILE A 139 1.16 3.47 33.58
C ILE A 139 2.08 2.55 34.36
N ALA A 140 1.97 2.55 35.72
CA ALA A 140 2.68 1.60 36.56
C ALA A 140 2.08 0.19 36.42
N VAL A 141 2.90 -0.78 36.01
CA VAL A 141 2.50 -2.19 35.82
C VAL A 141 2.99 -3.08 36.96
N SER A 142 4.18 -2.77 37.52
CA SER A 142 4.75 -3.48 38.67
C SER A 142 5.61 -2.53 39.49
N SER A 143 6.18 -3.00 40.60
CA SER A 143 7.06 -2.19 41.44
C SER A 143 8.31 -1.64 40.76
N THR A 144 8.68 -2.18 39.60
CA THR A 144 9.90 -1.81 38.87
C THR A 144 9.63 -1.63 37.34
N SER A 145 8.37 -1.60 36.91
CA SER A 145 8.04 -1.51 35.50
C SER A 145 6.92 -0.51 35.24
N LEU A 146 7.14 0.35 34.26
CA LEU A 146 6.16 1.27 33.71
C LEU A 146 5.85 0.85 32.29
N LEU A 147 4.61 1.01 31.85
CA LEU A 147 4.17 0.84 30.47
C LEU A 147 3.98 2.22 29.85
N ALA A 148 4.80 2.56 28.88
CA ALA A 148 4.59 3.73 28.04
C ALA A 148 3.64 3.34 26.88
N VAL A 149 2.53 4.04 26.78
CA VAL A 149 1.53 3.92 25.70
C VAL A 149 1.59 5.18 24.85
N VAL A 150 1.99 5.02 23.60
CA VAL A 150 2.15 6.11 22.63
C VAL A 150 1.05 6.01 21.60
N VAL A 151 0.21 7.03 21.50
CA VAL A 151 -0.79 7.19 20.46
C VAL A 151 -0.25 8.16 19.42
N THR A 152 -0.34 7.81 18.16
CA THR A 152 0.13 8.64 17.05
C THR A 152 -1.03 9.30 16.29
N ASP A 153 -0.72 10.34 15.52
CA ASP A 153 -1.63 11.04 14.60
C ASP A 153 -2.29 10.11 13.58
N THR A 154 -1.65 8.98 13.26
CA THR A 154 -2.22 7.96 12.37
C THR A 154 -3.21 7.03 13.07
N GLY A 155 -3.48 7.22 14.37
CA GLY A 155 -4.31 6.31 15.18
C GLY A 155 -3.61 4.99 15.56
N ARG A 156 -2.31 4.86 15.31
CA ARG A 156 -1.53 3.70 15.75
C ARG A 156 -1.19 3.85 17.24
N VAL A 157 -1.34 2.77 17.99
CA VAL A 157 -0.94 2.68 19.39
C VAL A 157 0.30 1.81 19.48
N ALA A 158 1.40 2.37 19.99
CA ALA A 158 2.63 1.66 20.32
C ALA A 158 2.79 1.55 21.83
N GLN A 159 3.41 0.47 22.30
CA GLN A 159 3.60 0.21 23.70
C GLN A 159 5.05 -0.22 23.96
N HIS A 160 5.63 0.28 25.06
CA HIS A 160 6.98 -0.10 25.46
C HIS A 160 7.08 -0.20 26.98
N ILE A 161 7.75 -1.25 27.49
CA ILE A 161 7.96 -1.43 28.92
C ILE A 161 9.27 -0.74 29.32
N LEU A 162 9.16 0.21 30.26
CA LEU A 162 10.29 0.90 30.87
C LEU A 162 10.61 0.25 32.21
N THR A 163 11.84 -0.20 32.39
CA THR A 163 12.31 -0.70 33.70
C THR A 163 12.84 0.46 34.52
N VAL A 164 12.34 0.62 35.74
CA VAL A 164 12.75 1.65 36.68
C VAL A 164 13.23 1.02 38.01
N PRO A 165 14.19 1.63 38.73
CA PRO A 165 14.67 1.07 39.98
C PRO A 165 13.60 1.11 41.09
N HIS A 166 12.73 2.10 41.06
CA HIS A 166 11.58 2.26 41.95
C HIS A 166 10.51 3.05 41.21
N LEU A 167 9.26 2.88 41.59
CA LEU A 167 8.17 3.64 41.01
C LEU A 167 8.24 5.11 41.42
N PRO A 168 8.09 6.04 40.45
CA PRO A 168 7.84 7.44 40.79
C PRO A 168 6.49 7.64 41.50
N ASP A 169 6.33 8.75 42.19
CA ASP A 169 5.02 9.19 42.67
C ASP A 169 4.07 9.39 41.49
N GLY A 170 2.84 8.92 41.63
CA GLY A 170 1.87 8.96 40.51
C GLY A 170 1.57 10.38 40.01
N ARG A 171 1.62 11.39 40.91
CA ARG A 171 1.43 12.79 40.55
C ARG A 171 2.61 13.32 39.73
N HIS A 172 3.84 13.04 40.18
CA HIS A 172 5.04 13.45 39.44
C HIS A 172 5.12 12.80 38.08
N LEU A 173 4.71 11.52 37.99
CA LEU A 173 4.62 10.81 36.71
C LEU A 173 3.59 11.46 35.76
N GLN A 174 2.43 11.84 36.29
CA GLN A 174 1.40 12.52 35.50
C GLN A 174 1.87 13.89 35.00
N GLU A 175 2.46 14.70 35.89
CA GLU A 175 3.03 16.03 35.57
C GLU A 175 4.11 15.91 34.47
N PHE A 176 4.92 14.85 34.52
CA PHE A 176 5.90 14.56 33.47
C PHE A 176 5.24 14.19 32.12
N CYS A 177 4.22 13.32 32.14
CA CYS A 177 3.47 12.97 30.92
C CYS A 177 2.79 14.19 30.32
N ASP A 178 2.18 15.04 31.12
CA ASP A 178 1.54 16.28 30.70
C ASP A 178 2.56 17.24 30.05
N ALA A 179 3.75 17.36 30.63
CA ALA A 179 4.84 18.16 30.08
C ALA A 179 5.33 17.60 28.72
N VAL A 180 5.49 16.27 28.61
CA VAL A 180 5.85 15.62 27.33
C VAL A 180 4.76 15.86 26.28
N ASN A 181 3.50 15.66 26.62
CA ASN A 181 2.38 15.89 25.71
C ASN A 181 2.33 17.35 25.24
N ALA A 182 2.53 18.31 26.15
CA ALA A 182 2.53 19.74 25.80
C ALA A 182 3.67 20.14 24.86
N HIS A 183 4.86 19.56 25.03
CA HIS A 183 6.05 19.98 24.26
C HIS A 183 6.33 19.11 23.03
N CYS A 184 5.90 17.85 23.01
CA CYS A 184 6.24 16.88 21.98
C CYS A 184 5.06 16.51 21.08
N SER A 185 3.84 16.92 21.39
CA SER A 185 2.68 16.73 20.52
C SER A 185 2.98 17.26 19.12
N THR A 186 2.55 16.52 18.08
CA THR A 186 2.82 16.79 16.65
C THR A 186 4.27 16.61 16.17
N GLN A 187 5.22 16.26 17.05
CA GLN A 187 6.58 15.93 16.67
C GLN A 187 6.69 14.45 16.26
N THR A 188 7.60 14.14 15.32
CA THR A 188 7.95 12.73 15.06
C THR A 188 8.57 12.10 16.31
N LEU A 189 8.43 10.77 16.49
CA LEU A 189 8.95 10.09 17.68
C LEU A 189 10.45 10.34 17.88
N ARG A 190 11.25 10.39 16.81
CA ARG A 190 12.69 10.74 16.89
C ARG A 190 12.93 12.17 17.35
N HIS A 191 12.09 13.11 16.95
CA HIS A 191 12.22 14.51 17.40
C HIS A 191 11.77 14.64 18.86
N ALA A 192 10.64 14.01 19.21
CA ALA A 192 10.15 13.94 20.59
C ALA A 192 11.19 13.33 21.52
N ALA A 193 11.88 12.25 21.14
CA ALA A 193 12.96 11.65 21.92
C ALA A 193 14.08 12.67 22.24
N ARG A 194 14.48 13.49 21.28
CA ARG A 194 15.49 14.54 21.50
C ARG A 194 14.98 15.61 22.46
N THR A 195 13.73 16.05 22.29
CA THR A 195 13.10 17.02 23.17
C THR A 195 13.00 16.49 24.60
N ILE A 196 12.55 15.23 24.79
CA ILE A 196 12.42 14.58 26.10
C ILE A 196 13.78 14.51 26.82
N ARG A 197 14.89 14.22 26.12
CA ARG A 197 16.23 14.21 26.71
C ARG A 197 16.68 15.57 27.24
N THR A 198 16.14 16.65 26.72
CA THR A 198 16.44 18.01 27.21
C THR A 198 15.51 18.46 28.35
N MET A 199 14.50 17.66 28.69
CA MET A 199 13.62 17.95 29.82
C MET A 199 14.30 17.63 31.14
N HIS A 200 14.45 18.63 32.01
CA HIS A 200 15.07 18.51 33.32
C HIS A 200 14.06 18.08 34.41
N ALA A 201 13.27 17.04 34.11
CA ALA A 201 12.25 16.54 35.05
C ALA A 201 12.83 16.01 36.37
N ASP A 202 14.05 15.50 36.31
CA ASP A 202 14.80 15.01 37.49
C ASP A 202 15.35 16.13 38.37
N GLU A 203 15.48 17.34 37.88
CA GLU A 203 15.82 18.52 38.70
C GLU A 203 14.62 18.95 39.56
N THR A 204 13.40 18.71 39.10
CA THR A 204 12.17 19.07 39.78
C THR A 204 11.72 17.95 40.75
N HIS A 205 11.85 16.69 40.32
CA HIS A 205 11.42 15.51 41.08
C HIS A 205 12.49 14.41 41.02
N ALA A 206 13.18 14.19 42.16
CA ALA A 206 14.29 13.23 42.23
C ALA A 206 13.89 11.76 41.95
N ASP A 207 12.63 11.41 42.14
CA ASP A 207 12.07 10.09 41.85
C ASP A 207 11.87 9.82 40.34
N LEU A 208 11.90 10.87 39.48
CA LEU A 208 11.90 10.74 38.00
C LEU A 208 13.30 10.57 37.45
N LYS A 209 14.34 10.43 38.27
CA LYS A 209 15.72 10.35 37.80
C LYS A 209 15.93 9.25 36.77
N GLY A 210 16.41 9.66 35.59
CA GLY A 210 16.70 8.80 34.47
C GLY A 210 15.47 8.35 33.68
N LEU A 211 14.24 8.69 34.07
CA LEU A 211 13.02 8.37 33.34
C LEU A 211 12.98 9.08 31.96
N PRO A 212 13.34 10.38 31.81
CA PRO A 212 13.37 11.05 30.53
C PRO A 212 14.26 10.32 29.50
N ASN A 213 15.46 9.90 29.92
CA ASN A 213 16.36 9.16 29.01
C ASN A 213 15.78 7.81 28.61
N ARG A 214 15.21 7.05 29.54
CA ARG A 214 14.58 5.75 29.26
C ARG A 214 13.40 5.88 28.31
N LEU A 215 12.58 6.92 28.50
CA LEU A 215 11.46 7.20 27.63
C LEU A 215 11.93 7.63 26.22
N ALA A 216 12.97 8.45 26.15
CA ALA A 216 13.57 8.85 24.88
C ALA A 216 14.17 7.65 24.13
N ASP A 217 14.86 6.75 24.82
CA ASP A 217 15.39 5.51 24.24
C ASP A 217 14.25 4.61 23.74
N ALA A 218 13.14 4.53 24.47
CA ALA A 218 11.94 3.81 24.03
C ALA A 218 11.34 4.42 22.77
N PHE A 219 11.27 5.74 22.66
CA PHE A 219 10.78 6.43 21.47
C PHE A 219 11.68 6.19 20.25
N GLU A 220 13.00 6.19 20.43
CA GLU A 220 13.95 5.83 19.37
C GLU A 220 13.78 4.37 18.95
N THR A 221 13.68 3.45 19.93
CA THR A 221 13.44 2.02 19.65
C THR A 221 12.14 1.84 18.86
N MET A 222 11.03 2.45 19.29
CA MET A 222 9.76 2.39 18.59
C MET A 222 9.85 2.99 17.16
N ALA A 223 10.63 4.07 16.98
CA ALA A 223 10.87 4.67 15.67
C ALA A 223 11.80 3.82 14.79
N ASP A 224 12.69 3.01 15.38
CA ASP A 224 13.64 2.12 14.68
C ASP A 224 13.05 0.72 14.42
N GLU A 225 12.04 0.28 15.17
CA GLU A 225 11.25 -0.94 14.91
C GLU A 225 10.53 -0.90 13.54
N GLU A 226 10.75 0.15 12.78
CA GLU A 226 10.34 0.34 11.40
C GLU A 226 10.72 -0.81 10.44
N ARG A 227 11.70 -1.62 10.82
CA ARG A 227 12.08 -2.82 10.05
C ARG A 227 10.98 -3.90 10.01
N THR A 228 9.94 -3.74 10.81
CA THR A 228 8.77 -4.61 10.81
C THR A 228 7.49 -3.79 10.59
N ASN A 229 7.42 -3.02 9.48
CA ASN A 229 6.11 -2.55 9.04
C ASN A 229 5.20 -3.78 8.94
N GLU A 230 4.16 -3.81 9.75
CA GLU A 230 3.17 -4.89 9.66
C GLU A 230 2.57 -4.86 8.26
N LEU A 231 2.72 -5.99 7.55
CA LEU A 231 2.05 -6.23 6.29
C LEU A 231 0.85 -7.13 6.55
N PHE A 232 -0.30 -6.64 6.15
CA PHE A 232 -1.53 -7.43 6.10
C PHE A 232 -1.65 -8.03 4.71
N VAL A 233 -1.51 -9.35 4.63
CA VAL A 233 -1.55 -10.10 3.38
C VAL A 233 -2.83 -10.94 3.35
N ALA A 234 -3.53 -10.94 2.22
CA ALA A 234 -4.73 -11.75 1.98
C ALA A 234 -4.78 -12.25 0.53
N GLY A 235 -5.55 -13.29 0.26
CA GLY A 235 -5.81 -13.78 -1.10
C GLY A 235 -4.85 -14.85 -1.61
N VAL A 236 -3.82 -15.24 -0.87
CA VAL A 236 -2.84 -16.28 -1.28
C VAL A 236 -3.54 -17.58 -1.66
N SER A 237 -4.45 -18.07 -0.82
CA SER A 237 -5.21 -19.30 -1.09
C SER A 237 -6.16 -19.15 -2.27
N THR A 238 -6.77 -17.97 -2.44
CA THR A 238 -7.67 -17.68 -3.57
C THR A 238 -6.92 -17.75 -4.90
N LEU A 239 -5.74 -17.13 -4.95
CA LEU A 239 -4.89 -17.15 -6.13
C LEU A 239 -4.43 -18.58 -6.45
N ALA A 240 -4.02 -19.35 -5.44
CA ALA A 240 -3.60 -20.74 -5.60
C ALA A 240 -4.73 -21.66 -6.15
N HIS A 241 -5.99 -21.38 -5.80
CA HIS A 241 -7.13 -22.15 -6.30
C HIS A 241 -7.58 -21.76 -7.72
N GLN A 242 -7.22 -20.59 -8.20
CA GLN A 242 -7.57 -20.12 -9.54
C GLN A 242 -6.60 -20.58 -10.63
N HIS A 243 -5.46 -21.15 -10.25
CA HIS A 243 -4.43 -21.61 -11.19
C HIS A 243 -4.30 -23.14 -11.12
N ASP A 244 -4.34 -23.79 -12.28
CA ASP A 244 -4.22 -25.26 -12.38
C ASP A 244 -2.81 -25.75 -12.03
N SER A 245 -1.79 -24.89 -12.07
CA SER A 245 -0.39 -25.19 -11.72
C SER A 245 0.10 -24.33 -10.57
N VAL A 246 0.18 -24.90 -9.38
CA VAL A 246 0.78 -24.24 -8.20
C VAL A 246 2.28 -23.99 -8.41
N GLN A 247 2.94 -24.78 -9.26
CA GLN A 247 4.37 -24.64 -9.54
C GLN A 247 4.71 -23.30 -10.21
N ASP A 248 3.81 -22.75 -11.02
CA ASP A 248 4.00 -21.46 -11.68
C ASP A 248 3.88 -20.27 -10.70
N LEU A 249 3.27 -20.51 -9.53
CA LEU A 249 3.10 -19.50 -8.48
C LEU A 249 4.17 -19.58 -7.37
N THR A 250 5.01 -20.61 -7.35
CA THR A 250 6.03 -20.79 -6.32
C THR A 250 6.96 -19.57 -6.20
N PRO A 251 7.53 -19.01 -7.29
CA PRO A 251 8.36 -17.81 -7.18
C PRO A 251 7.62 -16.61 -6.58
N LEU A 252 6.34 -16.46 -6.90
CA LEU A 252 5.51 -15.41 -6.32
C LEU A 252 5.32 -15.60 -4.80
N PHE A 253 5.18 -16.83 -4.34
CA PHE A 253 5.06 -17.12 -2.92
C PHE A 253 6.39 -16.88 -2.20
N ASP A 254 7.51 -17.26 -2.80
CA ASP A 254 8.86 -16.98 -2.28
C ASP A 254 9.08 -15.46 -2.15
N ALA A 255 8.68 -14.68 -3.17
CA ALA A 255 8.74 -13.22 -3.12
C ALA A 255 7.86 -12.63 -2.01
N LEU A 256 6.71 -13.23 -1.71
CA LEU A 256 5.83 -12.80 -0.60
C LEU A 256 6.44 -13.05 0.78
N GLU A 257 7.34 -14.01 0.91
CA GLU A 257 8.10 -14.25 2.15
C GLU A 257 9.20 -13.21 2.36
N GLU A 258 9.77 -12.65 1.27
CA GLU A 258 10.79 -11.60 1.29
C GLU A 258 10.17 -10.20 1.51
N ARG A 259 9.57 -10.00 2.68
CA ARG A 259 8.83 -8.78 3.04
C ARG A 259 9.56 -7.48 2.75
N ALA A 260 10.89 -7.44 2.95
CA ALA A 260 11.68 -6.23 2.74
C ALA A 260 11.72 -5.80 1.26
N VAL A 261 11.81 -6.76 0.34
CA VAL A 261 11.84 -6.52 -1.11
C VAL A 261 10.47 -6.01 -1.57
N LEU A 262 9.39 -6.66 -1.13
CA LEU A 262 8.03 -6.21 -1.43
C LEU A 262 7.75 -4.81 -0.91
N MET A 263 8.14 -4.53 0.34
CA MET A 263 8.00 -3.21 0.95
C MET A 263 8.69 -2.14 0.11
N HIS A 264 9.91 -2.39 -0.31
CA HIS A 264 10.69 -1.45 -1.10
C HIS A 264 10.04 -1.20 -2.47
N LEU A 265 9.71 -2.27 -3.21
CA LEU A 265 9.06 -2.18 -4.52
C LEU A 265 7.72 -1.44 -4.44
N MET A 266 6.84 -1.84 -3.54
CA MET A 266 5.51 -1.25 -3.43
C MET A 266 5.56 0.20 -2.95
N SER A 267 6.50 0.55 -2.07
CA SER A 267 6.74 1.93 -1.65
C SER A 267 7.21 2.79 -2.82
N GLN A 268 8.14 2.30 -3.64
CA GLN A 268 8.60 3.03 -4.83
C GLN A 268 7.46 3.25 -5.82
N LEU A 269 6.66 2.21 -6.11
CA LEU A 269 5.52 2.32 -7.01
C LEU A 269 4.46 3.29 -6.48
N SER A 270 4.24 3.33 -5.17
CA SER A 270 3.26 4.24 -4.56
C SER A 270 3.66 5.70 -4.64
N THR A 271 4.95 6.00 -4.71
CA THR A 271 5.48 7.37 -4.86
C THR A 271 5.63 7.78 -6.33
N ALA A 272 5.92 6.82 -7.22
CA ALA A 272 6.07 7.03 -8.65
C ALA A 272 4.74 6.97 -9.44
N GLY A 273 3.62 6.76 -8.74
CA GLY A 273 2.28 6.61 -9.34
C GLY A 273 1.94 7.75 -10.31
N ASP A 274 1.16 7.43 -11.32
CA ASP A 274 0.64 8.36 -12.31
C ASP A 274 -0.33 9.40 -11.68
N ALA A 275 -0.99 10.20 -12.52
CA ALA A 275 -1.98 11.19 -12.08
C ALA A 275 -3.12 10.61 -11.21
N ASN A 276 -3.29 9.29 -11.19
CA ASN A 276 -4.27 8.57 -10.37
C ASN A 276 -3.70 8.09 -9.03
N GLY A 277 -2.40 8.29 -8.77
CA GLY A 277 -1.73 7.86 -7.53
C GLY A 277 -1.55 6.36 -7.40
N VAL A 278 -1.57 5.62 -8.53
CA VAL A 278 -1.37 4.17 -8.57
C VAL A 278 -0.22 3.85 -9.53
N GLY A 279 0.80 3.15 -9.03
CA GLY A 279 1.91 2.64 -9.82
C GLY A 279 1.73 1.17 -10.17
N VAL A 280 2.24 0.77 -11.33
CA VAL A 280 2.19 -0.62 -11.81
C VAL A 280 3.58 -1.04 -12.29
N ALA A 281 4.03 -2.22 -11.87
CA ALA A 281 5.22 -2.88 -12.40
C ALA A 281 4.84 -4.26 -12.97
N ILE A 282 5.34 -4.60 -14.14
CA ILE A 282 4.97 -5.81 -14.89
C ILE A 282 6.24 -6.62 -15.19
N GLY A 283 6.29 -7.87 -14.72
CA GLY A 283 7.37 -8.79 -15.01
C GLY A 283 8.75 -8.20 -14.69
N SER A 284 9.58 -8.02 -15.70
CA SER A 284 10.96 -7.50 -15.57
C SER A 284 11.06 -6.11 -14.94
N GLU A 285 9.99 -5.29 -14.99
CA GLU A 285 9.97 -3.95 -14.37
C GLU A 285 10.01 -4.00 -12.83
N THR A 286 9.69 -5.15 -12.22
CA THR A 286 9.79 -5.34 -10.78
C THR A 286 11.24 -5.36 -10.28
N ASN A 287 12.22 -5.53 -11.17
CA ASN A 287 13.63 -5.74 -10.86
C ASN A 287 13.89 -6.89 -9.86
N ASN A 288 12.95 -7.83 -9.75
CA ASN A 288 13.06 -9.02 -8.91
C ASN A 288 12.81 -10.26 -9.77
N PRO A 289 13.75 -11.22 -9.83
CA PRO A 289 13.62 -12.46 -10.61
C PRO A 289 12.38 -13.28 -10.23
N ASP A 290 12.04 -13.33 -8.95
CA ASP A 290 10.90 -14.10 -8.44
C ASP A 290 9.55 -13.51 -8.84
N LEU A 291 9.54 -12.23 -9.24
CA LEU A 291 8.38 -11.52 -9.76
C LEU A 291 8.40 -11.38 -11.29
N ALA A 292 9.30 -12.07 -12.00
CA ALA A 292 9.39 -11.99 -13.46
C ALA A 292 8.11 -12.39 -14.20
N HIS A 293 7.28 -13.24 -13.60
CA HIS A 293 5.97 -13.65 -14.13
C HIS A 293 4.78 -13.03 -13.39
N ALA A 294 5.05 -12.03 -12.55
CA ALA A 294 4.05 -11.34 -11.76
C ALA A 294 3.87 -9.88 -12.20
N ALA A 295 2.77 -9.30 -11.79
CA ALA A 295 2.55 -7.86 -11.87
C ALA A 295 2.15 -7.34 -10.49
N VAL A 296 2.63 -6.14 -10.17
CA VAL A 296 2.40 -5.46 -8.89
C VAL A 296 1.71 -4.13 -9.17
N VAL A 297 0.59 -3.91 -8.50
CA VAL A 297 -0.14 -2.64 -8.50
C VAL A 297 -0.08 -2.06 -7.10
N SER A 298 0.38 -0.83 -6.94
CA SER A 298 0.51 -0.19 -5.62
C SER A 298 0.01 1.24 -5.64
N GLY A 299 -0.69 1.66 -4.59
CA GLY A 299 -1.13 3.02 -4.36
C GLY A 299 -0.76 3.49 -2.95
N GLY A 300 -0.33 4.73 -2.83
CA GLY A 300 -0.04 5.34 -1.54
C GLY A 300 -1.29 5.77 -0.81
N TYR A 301 -1.28 5.69 0.54
CA TYR A 301 -2.35 6.22 1.36
C TYR A 301 -1.83 6.99 2.57
N GLY A 302 -2.70 7.85 3.16
CA GLY A 302 -2.36 8.72 4.26
C GLY A 302 -1.28 9.73 3.82
N ARG A 303 -1.65 11.01 3.71
CA ARG A 303 -0.72 12.08 3.33
C ARG A 303 -0.32 12.86 4.56
N THR A 304 0.97 13.01 4.79
CA THR A 304 1.45 13.95 5.79
C THR A 304 1.29 15.36 5.23
N THR A 305 0.30 16.11 5.71
CA THR A 305 0.31 17.56 5.49
C THR A 305 1.56 18.12 6.17
N PRO A 306 2.43 18.86 5.47
CA PRO A 306 3.43 19.65 6.15
C PRO A 306 2.71 20.62 7.10
N TYR A 307 3.03 20.56 8.39
CA TYR A 307 2.52 21.52 9.37
C TYR A 307 3.20 22.86 9.13
N GLY A 308 2.74 23.57 8.12
CA GLY A 308 3.08 24.93 7.80
C GLY A 308 1.79 25.73 7.86
N GLY A 309 1.80 26.84 8.61
CA GLY A 309 0.67 27.75 8.75
C GLY A 309 0.08 28.18 7.40
N PRO A 310 -1.03 28.95 7.40
CA PRO A 310 -1.84 29.24 6.20
C PRO A 310 -1.10 29.88 5.01
N ASP A 311 0.18 30.22 5.16
CA ASP A 311 1.03 30.83 4.13
C ASP A 311 2.06 29.89 3.48
N ALA A 312 2.11 28.61 3.87
CA ALA A 312 3.03 27.64 3.26
C ALA A 312 2.44 27.08 1.95
N VAL A 313 2.51 27.89 0.91
CA VAL A 313 2.27 27.45 -0.48
C VAL A 313 3.57 26.82 -1.01
N ASP A 314 3.92 25.62 -0.52
CA ASP A 314 4.95 24.83 -1.16
C ASP A 314 4.33 23.56 -1.73
N LYS A 315 4.32 23.48 -3.06
CA LYS A 315 3.81 22.38 -3.88
C LYS A 315 4.79 21.20 -3.93
N THR A 316 5.55 20.94 -2.90
CA THR A 316 6.39 19.75 -2.78
C THR A 316 5.54 18.58 -2.32
N GLY A 317 5.44 17.58 -3.19
CA GLY A 317 4.50 16.46 -3.12
C GLY A 317 4.41 15.82 -1.73
N GLU A 318 3.19 15.77 -1.23
CA GLU A 318 2.80 15.02 -0.04
C GLU A 318 3.16 13.55 -0.22
N GLU A 319 4.22 13.08 0.43
CA GLU A 319 4.58 11.66 0.39
C GLU A 319 3.56 10.83 1.15
N PRO A 320 3.12 9.68 0.60
CA PRO A 320 2.26 8.77 1.31
C PRO A 320 2.98 8.19 2.53
N ILE A 321 2.24 7.96 3.63
CA ILE A 321 2.79 7.38 4.87
C ILE A 321 2.85 5.85 4.81
N ALA A 322 2.05 5.24 3.94
CA ALA A 322 2.02 3.81 3.71
C ALA A 322 1.44 3.49 2.32
N PHE A 323 1.38 2.21 1.98
CA PHE A 323 0.85 1.75 0.69
C PHE A 323 -0.14 0.59 0.84
N VAL A 324 -0.96 0.44 -0.18
CA VAL A 324 -1.85 -0.70 -0.42
C VAL A 324 -1.66 -1.18 -1.84
N GLY A 325 -1.67 -2.48 -2.07
CA GLY A 325 -1.51 -2.98 -3.41
C GLY A 325 -1.98 -4.41 -3.63
N SER A 326 -1.90 -4.82 -4.87
CA SER A 326 -2.29 -6.14 -5.36
C SER A 326 -1.16 -6.75 -6.17
N ILE A 327 -0.92 -8.03 -5.98
CA ILE A 327 0.11 -8.80 -6.68
C ILE A 327 -0.57 -10.02 -7.30
N GLY A 328 -0.32 -10.24 -8.57
CA GLY A 328 -0.87 -11.36 -9.32
C GLY A 328 -0.04 -11.69 -10.56
N PRO A 329 -0.45 -12.63 -11.39
CA PRO A 329 0.25 -12.96 -12.62
C PRO A 329 0.20 -11.79 -13.62
N THR A 330 1.12 -11.75 -14.58
CA THR A 330 1.20 -10.68 -15.60
C THR A 330 -0.08 -10.49 -16.40
N HIS A 331 -0.92 -11.51 -16.48
CA HIS A 331 -2.23 -11.50 -17.18
C HIS A 331 -3.41 -11.14 -16.26
N MET A 332 -3.17 -10.54 -15.08
CA MET A 332 -4.25 -10.13 -14.18
C MET A 332 -5.11 -9.01 -14.78
N ASN A 333 -6.31 -8.80 -14.22
CA ASN A 333 -7.18 -7.69 -14.63
C ASN A 333 -6.70 -6.37 -14.02
N TYR A 334 -5.91 -5.63 -14.80
CA TYR A 334 -5.33 -4.34 -14.38
C TYR A 334 -6.39 -3.26 -14.09
N GLU A 335 -7.48 -3.21 -14.89
CA GLU A 335 -8.55 -2.22 -14.67
C GLU A 335 -9.18 -2.37 -13.29
N ILE A 336 -9.52 -3.60 -12.92
CA ILE A 336 -10.09 -3.90 -11.60
C ILE A 336 -9.05 -3.68 -10.49
N ALA A 337 -7.81 -4.16 -10.68
CA ALA A 337 -6.76 -4.04 -9.68
C ALA A 337 -6.43 -2.58 -9.37
N MET A 338 -6.21 -1.75 -10.39
CA MET A 338 -5.92 -0.32 -10.23
C MET A 338 -7.09 0.43 -9.58
N ALA A 339 -8.33 0.18 -10.03
CA ALA A 339 -9.52 0.81 -9.47
C ALA A 339 -9.74 0.43 -7.99
N ALA A 340 -9.56 -0.84 -7.64
CA ALA A 340 -9.72 -1.32 -6.28
C ALA A 340 -8.61 -0.79 -5.35
N VAL A 341 -7.34 -0.82 -5.79
CA VAL A 341 -6.21 -0.24 -5.05
C VAL A 341 -6.44 1.24 -4.79
N HIS A 342 -6.81 2.00 -5.84
CA HIS A 342 -7.11 3.43 -5.70
C HIS A 342 -8.26 3.70 -4.71
N ALA A 343 -9.35 2.94 -4.80
CA ALA A 343 -10.51 3.13 -3.91
C ALA A 343 -10.16 2.83 -2.44
N VAL A 344 -9.42 1.74 -2.18
CA VAL A 344 -8.98 1.39 -0.82
C VAL A 344 -7.98 2.40 -0.29
N ALA A 345 -7.01 2.85 -1.11
CA ALA A 345 -6.05 3.89 -0.72
C ALA A 345 -6.75 5.19 -0.31
N ARG A 346 -7.73 5.64 -1.08
CA ARG A 346 -8.53 6.83 -0.76
C ARG A 346 -9.33 6.66 0.54
N TYR A 347 -9.93 5.49 0.74
CA TYR A 347 -10.66 5.23 1.97
C TYR A 347 -9.74 5.27 3.20
N LEU A 348 -8.59 4.56 3.14
CA LEU A 348 -7.61 4.56 4.23
C LEU A 348 -7.05 5.97 4.51
N THR A 349 -6.84 6.77 3.46
CA THR A 349 -6.46 8.19 3.61
C THR A 349 -7.53 8.97 4.37
N ALA A 350 -8.80 8.81 3.99
CA ALA A 350 -9.91 9.49 4.66
C ALA A 350 -10.09 9.03 6.11
N LEU A 351 -9.91 7.73 6.40
CA LEU A 351 -9.98 7.18 7.75
C LEU A 351 -8.94 7.80 8.68
N ILE A 352 -7.70 7.92 8.21
CA ILE A 352 -6.60 8.52 8.99
C ILE A 352 -6.85 10.03 9.17
N SER A 353 -7.25 10.74 8.12
CA SER A 353 -7.51 12.19 8.20
C SER A 353 -8.73 12.55 9.05
N ASN A 354 -9.76 11.69 9.11
CA ASN A 354 -10.93 11.92 9.96
C ASN A 354 -10.64 11.70 11.46
N ASN A 355 -9.73 10.80 11.79
CA ASN A 355 -9.25 10.66 13.18
C ASN A 355 -8.60 11.96 13.69
N ASP A 356 -7.96 12.74 12.81
CA ASP A 356 -7.39 14.05 13.17
C ASP A 356 -8.46 15.09 13.53
N MET A 357 -9.69 14.99 12.99
CA MET A 357 -10.76 16.00 13.19
C MET A 357 -11.71 15.69 14.37
N GLU A 358 -11.94 14.44 14.72
CA GLU A 358 -12.82 14.10 15.87
C GLU A 358 -12.18 14.35 17.22
N VAL A 359 -10.86 14.44 17.29
CA VAL A 359 -10.10 14.64 18.54
C VAL A 359 -9.84 16.14 18.82
N THR A 360 -10.19 17.03 17.87
CA THR A 360 -10.06 18.49 18.03
C THR A 360 -11.35 19.14 18.55
N ARG A 361 -12.36 18.38 18.94
CA ARG A 361 -13.59 18.82 19.61
C ARG A 361 -13.64 18.29 21.05
#